data_122988c431a571c57fbf54e528cad48d
#
_entry.id   122988c431a571c57fbf54e528cad48d
#
_cell.length_a   1.000
_cell.length_b   1.000
_cell.length_c   1.000
_cell.angle_alpha   90.00
_cell.angle_beta   90.00
_cell.angle_gamma   90.00
#
_symmetry.space_group_name_H-M   'P 1'
#
loop_
_entity.id
_entity.type
_entity.pdbx_description
1 polymer ?
#
loop_
_entity_poly.entity_id
_entity_poly.type
_entity_poly.pdbx_seq_one_letter_code
_entity_poly.pdbx_strand_id
1 'polypeptide(L)'
;MNALDAVLQKSFPSVMVPRSEAVPPLTVAGERLLIAANGIWLEVIRPWIRVVRCIARYDVRTAIPYGEVAESTELLCGAVPGEHVAAFYRMARAALPNEAGAWIVWNNHTREFRIVALPSLSHGPGHLVYERPILRDGESVVLDCHSHGSGAAFFSRTDNDDDRHDVKLALVLGHCDRAPSVALRLCAKGIFEKHDGIPGTWQAALDAEVTA
;
A
#
# COMPACT_ATOMS: atom_id res chain seq x y z
N MET A 1 34.96 -6.93 6.00
CA MET A 1 33.60 -7.01 5.42
C MET A 1 33.68 -6.64 3.96
N ASN A 2 33.03 -7.42 3.08
CA ASN A 2 32.97 -7.11 1.64
C ASN A 2 32.26 -5.76 1.43
N ALA A 3 32.69 -4.99 0.44
CA ALA A 3 32.08 -3.67 0.15
C ALA A 3 30.59 -3.78 -0.20
N LEU A 4 30.18 -4.83 -0.90
CA LEU A 4 28.77 -5.09 -1.20
C LEU A 4 27.94 -5.37 0.05
N ASP A 5 28.50 -6.18 0.98
CA ASP A 5 27.82 -6.46 2.26
C ASP A 5 27.67 -5.20 3.10
N ALA A 6 28.67 -4.32 3.09
CA ALA A 6 28.60 -3.04 3.78
C ALA A 6 27.50 -2.12 3.23
N VAL A 7 27.32 -2.11 1.90
CA VAL A 7 26.23 -1.36 1.24
C VAL A 7 24.88 -1.95 1.61
N LEU A 8 24.73 -3.28 1.59
CA LEU A 8 23.48 -3.96 1.96
C LEU A 8 23.11 -3.66 3.42
N GLN A 9 24.07 -3.77 4.35
CA GLN A 9 23.83 -3.48 5.76
C GLN A 9 23.49 -2.00 6.02
N LYS A 10 23.99 -1.09 5.20
CA LYS A 10 23.65 0.33 5.28
C LYS A 10 22.27 0.62 4.72
N SER A 11 21.89 -0.03 3.62
CA SER A 11 20.59 0.17 2.95
C SER A 11 19.44 -0.56 3.62
N PHE A 12 19.72 -1.68 4.32
CA PHE A 12 18.75 -2.49 5.05
C PHE A 12 19.29 -2.87 6.43
N PRO A 13 19.38 -1.93 7.38
CA PRO A 13 20.01 -2.17 8.67
C PRO A 13 19.18 -3.07 9.59
N SER A 14 19.87 -3.74 10.52
CA SER A 14 19.24 -4.45 11.63
C SER A 14 19.53 -3.71 12.93
N VAL A 15 18.49 -3.53 13.74
CA VAL A 15 18.57 -2.83 15.03
C VAL A 15 18.08 -3.76 16.14
N MET A 16 18.92 -3.98 17.17
CA MET A 16 18.50 -4.64 18.39
C MET A 16 17.60 -3.69 19.18
N VAL A 17 16.41 -4.16 19.53
CA VAL A 17 15.41 -3.33 20.22
C VAL A 17 15.84 -3.07 21.66
N PRO A 18 16.07 -1.83 22.10
CA PRO A 18 16.41 -1.53 23.48
C PRO A 18 15.31 -1.99 24.43
N ARG A 19 15.68 -2.48 25.61
CA ARG A 19 14.71 -2.92 26.63
C ARG A 19 14.11 -1.75 27.41
N SER A 20 14.88 -0.73 27.63
CA SER A 20 14.55 0.38 28.57
C SER A 20 14.44 1.73 27.87
N GLU A 21 14.67 1.78 26.58
CA GLU A 21 14.60 3.01 25.77
C GLU A 21 13.77 2.78 24.53
N ALA A 22 13.28 3.86 23.93
CA ALA A 22 12.58 3.78 22.65
C ALA A 22 13.56 3.41 21.53
N VAL A 23 13.09 2.64 20.55
CA VAL A 23 13.86 2.39 19.33
C VAL A 23 14.10 3.74 18.65
N PRO A 24 15.36 4.09 18.29
CA PRO A 24 15.62 5.30 17.53
C PRO A 24 14.75 5.36 16.27
N PRO A 25 14.07 6.47 15.99
CA PRO A 25 13.19 6.58 14.85
C PRO A 25 13.96 6.45 13.54
N LEU A 26 13.36 5.78 12.56
CA LEU A 26 13.85 5.82 11.18
C LEU A 26 13.41 7.17 10.58
N THR A 27 14.38 8.04 10.26
CA THR A 27 14.11 9.43 9.87
C THR A 27 14.05 9.66 8.37
N VAL A 28 14.46 8.65 7.59
CA VAL A 28 14.45 8.68 6.12
C VAL A 28 13.63 7.51 5.58
N ALA A 29 13.07 7.68 4.39
CA ALA A 29 12.38 6.58 3.70
C ALA A 29 13.31 5.37 3.53
N GLY A 30 12.85 4.19 3.91
CA GLY A 30 13.64 2.96 3.88
C GLY A 30 12.97 1.83 4.66
N GLU A 31 13.72 0.77 4.80
CA GLU A 31 13.35 -0.42 5.58
C GLU A 31 14.46 -0.78 6.57
N ARG A 32 14.08 -1.41 7.67
CA ARG A 32 15.04 -2.04 8.59
C ARG A 32 14.43 -3.25 9.31
N LEU A 33 15.29 -4.11 9.81
CA LEU A 33 14.89 -5.18 10.74
C LEU A 33 15.02 -4.69 12.19
N LEU A 34 14.01 -5.01 13.00
CA LEU A 34 14.04 -4.84 14.43
C LEU A 34 14.16 -6.24 15.07
N ILE A 35 15.26 -6.48 15.76
CA ILE A 35 15.50 -7.74 16.48
C ILE A 35 15.03 -7.54 17.92
N ALA A 36 13.87 -8.12 18.24
CA ALA A 36 13.17 -7.93 19.52
C ALA A 36 13.15 -9.21 20.36
N ALA A 37 12.74 -9.13 21.61
CA ALA A 37 12.54 -10.29 22.47
C ALA A 37 11.41 -11.22 21.97
N ASN A 38 10.45 -10.67 21.26
CA ASN A 38 9.26 -11.37 20.76
C ASN A 38 9.28 -11.68 19.25
N GLY A 39 10.44 -11.55 18.59
CA GLY A 39 10.57 -11.91 17.18
C GLY A 39 11.45 -10.97 16.36
N ILE A 40 11.43 -11.19 15.04
CA ILE A 40 12.06 -10.32 14.04
C ILE A 40 10.95 -9.55 13.35
N TRP A 41 11.12 -8.24 13.26
CA TRP A 41 10.13 -7.33 12.77
C TRP A 41 10.67 -6.53 11.60
N LEU A 42 9.84 -6.30 10.59
CA LEU A 42 10.12 -5.39 9.49
C LEU A 42 9.49 -4.04 9.81
N GLU A 43 10.30 -2.99 9.86
CA GLU A 43 9.84 -1.61 9.86
C GLU A 43 10.06 -1.01 8.48
N VAL A 44 9.01 -0.44 7.92
CA VAL A 44 9.01 0.27 6.63
C VAL A 44 8.52 1.68 6.85
N ILE A 45 9.26 2.67 6.33
CA ILE A 45 8.79 4.05 6.29
C ILE A 45 8.83 4.59 4.86
N ARG A 46 7.77 5.30 4.51
CA ARG A 46 7.63 6.10 3.28
C ARG A 46 7.12 7.48 3.66
N PRO A 47 7.21 8.48 2.80
CA PRO A 47 6.71 9.83 3.13
C PRO A 47 5.27 9.86 3.63
N TRP A 48 4.45 8.90 3.26
CA TRP A 48 3.02 8.83 3.53
C TRP A 48 2.60 7.79 4.58
N ILE A 49 3.48 6.80 4.92
CA ILE A 49 3.13 5.69 5.83
C ILE A 49 4.34 5.19 6.62
N ARG A 50 4.07 4.74 7.83
CA ARG A 50 4.96 3.90 8.63
C ARG A 50 4.24 2.59 8.95
N VAL A 51 4.94 1.45 8.74
CA VAL A 51 4.42 0.10 8.98
C VAL A 51 5.44 -0.69 9.78
N VAL A 52 4.97 -1.40 10.81
CA VAL A 52 5.78 -2.38 11.56
C VAL A 52 5.04 -3.70 11.56
N ARG A 53 5.71 -4.77 11.09
CA ARG A 53 5.12 -6.11 10.99
C ARG A 53 6.07 -7.19 11.46
N CYS A 54 5.52 -8.19 12.16
CA CYS A 54 6.27 -9.38 12.54
C CYS A 54 6.49 -10.25 11.31
N ILE A 55 7.76 -10.51 10.97
CA ILE A 55 8.14 -11.39 9.85
C ILE A 55 8.63 -12.77 10.32
N ALA A 56 9.05 -12.89 11.58
CA ALA A 56 9.40 -14.18 12.17
C ALA A 56 9.15 -14.15 13.69
N ARG A 57 8.55 -15.22 14.21
CA ARG A 57 8.44 -15.47 15.66
C ARG A 57 9.43 -16.54 16.04
N TYR A 58 9.94 -16.49 17.28
CA TYR A 58 10.83 -17.52 17.77
C TYR A 58 10.03 -18.76 18.21
N ASP A 59 10.39 -19.92 17.68
CA ASP A 59 9.78 -21.20 18.06
C ASP A 59 10.15 -21.61 19.49
N VAL A 60 11.35 -21.21 19.94
CA VAL A 60 11.86 -21.52 21.27
C VAL A 60 12.00 -20.23 22.07
N ARG A 61 11.40 -20.21 23.26
CA ARG A 61 11.59 -19.12 24.21
C ARG A 61 13.01 -19.18 24.80
N THR A 62 13.81 -18.19 24.45
CA THR A 62 15.13 -17.97 25.04
C THR A 62 15.12 -16.64 25.79
N ALA A 63 16.06 -16.48 26.73
CA ALA A 63 16.22 -15.23 27.48
C ALA A 63 16.90 -14.14 26.60
N ILE A 64 16.18 -13.65 25.60
CA ILE A 64 16.66 -12.57 24.74
C ILE A 64 16.50 -11.24 25.52
N PRO A 65 17.59 -10.48 25.76
CA PRO A 65 17.58 -9.33 26.67
C PRO A 65 17.09 -8.03 25.99
N TYR A 66 16.33 -8.15 24.91
CA TYR A 66 15.82 -7.01 24.14
C TYR A 66 14.40 -6.61 24.58
N GLY A 67 13.94 -5.45 24.13
CA GLY A 67 12.56 -5.02 24.27
C GLY A 67 11.63 -5.75 23.29
N GLU A 68 10.34 -5.56 23.48
CA GLU A 68 9.30 -6.11 22.61
C GLU A 68 8.84 -5.07 21.59
N VAL A 69 8.34 -5.54 20.45
CA VAL A 69 7.75 -4.73 19.37
C VAL A 69 6.31 -5.17 19.16
N ALA A 70 5.44 -4.24 18.81
CA ALA A 70 4.07 -4.49 18.39
C ALA A 70 3.86 -4.05 16.93
N GLU A 71 2.88 -4.68 16.27
CA GLU A 71 2.43 -4.26 14.95
C GLU A 71 1.84 -2.85 15.01
N SER A 72 2.14 -2.06 14.00
CA SER A 72 1.58 -0.73 13.86
C SER A 72 1.46 -0.31 12.41
N THR A 73 0.47 0.55 12.13
CA THR A 73 0.33 1.27 10.87
C THR A 73 0.00 2.71 11.20
N GLU A 74 0.76 3.63 10.66
CA GLU A 74 0.55 5.07 10.80
C GLU A 74 0.51 5.71 9.42
N LEU A 75 -0.63 6.30 9.05
CA LEU A 75 -0.79 7.05 7.81
C LEU A 75 -0.32 8.50 8.05
N LEU A 76 0.88 8.82 7.59
CA LEU A 76 1.49 10.15 7.74
C LEU A 76 0.84 11.20 6.82
N CYS A 77 0.19 10.75 5.76
CA CYS A 77 -0.59 11.60 4.83
C CYS A 77 -2.01 11.91 5.34
N GLY A 78 -2.45 11.25 6.42
CA GLY A 78 -3.84 11.28 6.86
C GLY A 78 -4.74 10.35 6.03
N ALA A 79 -6.05 10.53 6.15
CA ALA A 79 -7.03 9.72 5.43
C ALA A 79 -7.09 10.12 3.95
N VAL A 80 -7.13 9.13 3.05
CA VAL A 80 -7.36 9.38 1.63
C VAL A 80 -8.82 9.83 1.44
N PRO A 81 -9.08 10.98 0.79
CA PRO A 81 -10.44 11.48 0.59
C PRO A 81 -11.28 10.57 -0.31
N GLY A 82 -12.54 10.33 0.09
CA GLY A 82 -13.47 9.46 -0.65
C GLY A 82 -13.79 9.96 -2.07
N GLU A 83 -13.70 11.25 -2.30
CA GLU A 83 -13.91 11.88 -3.62
C GLU A 83 -12.97 11.35 -4.70
N HIS A 84 -11.74 10.98 -4.35
CA HIS A 84 -10.79 10.36 -5.29
C HIS A 84 -11.17 8.94 -5.63
N VAL A 85 -11.73 8.19 -4.67
CA VAL A 85 -12.24 6.83 -4.91
C VAL A 85 -13.50 6.90 -5.79
N ALA A 86 -14.40 7.85 -5.52
CA ALA A 86 -15.55 8.12 -6.39
C ALA A 86 -15.12 8.53 -7.81
N ALA A 87 -14.11 9.39 -7.93
CA ALA A 87 -13.56 9.77 -9.24
C ALA A 87 -13.01 8.54 -9.99
N PHE A 88 -12.31 7.64 -9.31
CA PHE A 88 -11.85 6.40 -9.91
C PHE A 88 -13.03 5.51 -10.36
N TYR A 89 -14.08 5.38 -9.54
CA TYR A 89 -15.27 4.63 -9.93
C TYR A 89 -15.93 5.17 -11.20
N ARG A 90 -16.05 6.50 -11.36
CA ARG A 90 -16.53 7.12 -12.61
C ARG A 90 -15.66 6.75 -13.81
N MET A 91 -14.32 6.75 -13.63
CA MET A 91 -13.39 6.33 -14.68
C MET A 91 -13.60 4.86 -15.05
N ALA A 92 -13.72 3.98 -14.06
CA ALA A 92 -13.96 2.55 -14.26
C ALA A 92 -15.29 2.28 -15.00
N ARG A 93 -16.37 3.00 -14.64
CA ARG A 93 -17.65 2.93 -15.36
C ARG A 93 -17.54 3.39 -16.82
N ALA A 94 -16.82 4.47 -17.05
CA ALA A 94 -16.63 5.01 -18.42
C ALA A 94 -15.76 4.09 -19.29
N ALA A 95 -14.90 3.28 -18.71
CA ALA A 95 -14.03 2.34 -19.43
C ALA A 95 -14.72 1.02 -19.80
N LEU A 96 -15.92 0.72 -19.25
CA LEU A 96 -16.63 -0.53 -19.51
C LEU A 96 -16.72 -0.86 -21.01
N PRO A 97 -16.53 -2.11 -21.42
CA PRO A 97 -16.32 -3.30 -20.59
C PRO A 97 -14.87 -3.53 -20.16
N ASN A 98 -13.95 -2.64 -20.51
CA ASN A 98 -12.53 -2.76 -20.28
C ASN A 98 -12.16 -2.35 -18.83
N GLU A 99 -10.99 -2.81 -18.39
CA GLU A 99 -10.41 -2.39 -17.13
C GLU A 99 -9.81 -0.98 -17.24
N ALA A 100 -9.81 -0.27 -16.12
CA ALA A 100 -9.17 1.03 -15.94
C ALA A 100 -8.26 1.01 -14.74
N GLY A 101 -7.25 1.89 -14.74
CA GLY A 101 -6.34 2.08 -13.63
C GLY A 101 -6.12 3.55 -13.30
N ALA A 102 -5.86 3.83 -12.04
CA ALA A 102 -5.47 5.15 -11.56
C ALA A 102 -4.63 5.05 -10.29
N TRP A 103 -3.76 6.01 -10.07
CA TRP A 103 -3.09 6.21 -8.79
C TRP A 103 -3.71 7.38 -8.05
N ILE A 104 -3.93 7.22 -6.75
CA ILE A 104 -4.14 8.33 -5.84
C ILE A 104 -2.80 8.60 -5.19
N VAL A 105 -2.25 9.76 -5.52
CA VAL A 105 -0.92 10.20 -5.06
C VAL A 105 -1.06 11.31 -4.03
N TRP A 106 -0.12 11.35 -3.11
CA TRP A 106 0.00 12.39 -2.10
C TRP A 106 1.33 13.11 -2.24
N ASN A 107 1.29 14.43 -2.18
CA ASN A 107 2.47 15.27 -2.22
C ASN A 107 2.84 15.72 -0.80
N ASN A 108 4.06 15.36 -0.36
CA ASN A 108 4.53 15.67 0.99
C ASN A 108 4.86 17.14 1.22
N HIS A 109 5.03 17.95 0.16
CA HIS A 109 5.30 19.38 0.23
C HIS A 109 3.99 20.18 0.32
N THR A 110 3.03 19.93 -0.59
CA THR A 110 1.74 20.63 -0.58
C THR A 110 0.71 20.02 0.36
N ARG A 111 0.93 18.77 0.80
CA ARG A 111 0.03 17.99 1.66
C ARG A 111 -1.34 17.73 1.02
N GLU A 112 -1.35 17.59 -0.29
CA GLU A 112 -2.56 17.40 -1.08
C GLU A 112 -2.56 16.04 -1.77
N PHE A 113 -3.76 15.50 -1.96
CA PHE A 113 -4.02 14.33 -2.78
C PHE A 113 -4.45 14.75 -4.18
N ARG A 114 -4.12 13.92 -5.17
CA ARG A 114 -4.71 13.99 -6.50
C ARG A 114 -4.83 12.60 -7.12
N ILE A 115 -5.75 12.44 -8.05
CA ILE A 115 -5.86 11.25 -8.88
C ILE A 115 -5.03 11.40 -10.16
N VAL A 116 -4.36 10.32 -10.56
CA VAL A 116 -3.55 10.22 -11.78
C VAL A 116 -4.08 9.04 -12.58
N ALA A 117 -4.70 9.29 -13.70
CA ALA A 117 -5.12 8.23 -14.62
C ALA A 117 -3.89 7.48 -15.16
N LEU A 118 -4.00 6.16 -15.29
CA LEU A 118 -2.97 5.32 -15.90
C LEU A 118 -3.27 5.19 -17.41
N PRO A 119 -2.42 5.76 -18.28
CA PRO A 119 -2.59 5.63 -19.72
C PRO A 119 -2.50 4.16 -20.13
N SER A 120 -3.57 3.61 -20.68
CA SER A 120 -3.61 2.22 -21.12
C SER A 120 -2.82 2.04 -22.41
N LEU A 121 -1.88 1.11 -22.41
CA LEU A 121 -1.19 0.60 -23.61
C LEU A 121 -2.00 -0.53 -24.25
N SER A 122 -2.65 -1.35 -23.44
CA SER A 122 -3.56 -2.42 -23.84
C SER A 122 -4.52 -2.69 -22.70
N HIS A 123 -5.80 -2.82 -22.99
CA HIS A 123 -6.80 -3.17 -21.99
C HIS A 123 -7.93 -4.00 -22.58
N GLY A 124 -8.59 -4.77 -21.75
CA GLY A 124 -9.74 -5.60 -22.06
C GLY A 124 -10.53 -5.92 -20.80
N PRO A 125 -11.56 -6.76 -20.90
CA PRO A 125 -12.38 -7.15 -19.74
C PRO A 125 -11.65 -7.92 -18.63
N GLY A 126 -10.40 -8.33 -18.83
CA GLY A 126 -9.63 -9.12 -17.86
C GLY A 126 -8.14 -8.84 -17.92
N HIS A 127 -7.73 -7.70 -18.45
CA HIS A 127 -6.33 -7.27 -18.41
C HIS A 127 -6.20 -5.75 -18.57
N LEU A 128 -5.18 -5.21 -17.90
CA LEU A 128 -4.78 -3.81 -18.02
C LEU A 128 -3.25 -3.76 -18.08
N VAL A 129 -2.71 -3.27 -19.21
CA VAL A 129 -1.31 -2.90 -19.36
C VAL A 129 -1.25 -1.40 -19.54
N TYR A 130 -0.46 -0.72 -18.72
CA TYR A 130 -0.40 0.73 -18.71
C TYR A 130 1.02 1.27 -18.69
N GLU A 131 1.17 2.50 -19.15
CA GLU A 131 2.40 3.27 -18.97
C GLU A 131 2.41 3.86 -17.56
N ARG A 132 3.52 3.64 -16.82
CA ARG A 132 3.67 4.23 -15.48
C ARG A 132 3.89 5.74 -15.58
N PRO A 133 2.98 6.58 -15.07
CA PRO A 133 3.16 8.02 -15.06
C PRO A 133 4.39 8.45 -14.26
N ILE A 134 5.06 9.50 -14.73
CA ILE A 134 6.12 10.15 -13.96
C ILE A 134 5.48 10.99 -12.87
N LEU A 135 5.81 10.70 -11.61
CA LEU A 135 5.36 11.47 -10.47
C LEU A 135 6.14 12.79 -10.38
N ARG A 136 5.48 13.82 -9.85
CA ARG A 136 6.09 15.11 -9.55
C ARG A 136 6.98 15.00 -8.32
N ASP A 137 7.83 15.99 -8.11
CA ASP A 137 8.65 16.06 -6.90
C ASP A 137 7.76 16.07 -5.64
N GLY A 138 8.17 15.30 -4.64
CA GLY A 138 7.41 15.11 -3.40
C GLY A 138 6.19 14.19 -3.49
N GLU A 139 5.84 13.68 -4.67
CA GLU A 139 4.69 12.77 -4.81
C GLU A 139 5.05 11.32 -4.51
N SER A 140 4.10 10.63 -3.87
CA SER A 140 4.15 9.19 -3.61
C SER A 140 2.81 8.56 -3.96
N VAL A 141 2.82 7.37 -4.54
CA VAL A 141 1.61 6.56 -4.71
C VAL A 141 1.16 6.08 -3.34
N VAL A 142 -0.04 6.47 -2.94
CA VAL A 142 -0.68 6.04 -1.69
C VAL A 142 -1.65 4.91 -1.96
N LEU A 143 -2.48 5.05 -3.00
CA LEU A 143 -3.47 4.04 -3.38
C LEU A 143 -3.35 3.76 -4.88
N ASP A 144 -3.08 2.51 -5.21
CA ASP A 144 -3.09 2.00 -6.58
C ASP A 144 -4.43 1.33 -6.85
N CYS A 145 -5.14 1.84 -7.84
CA CYS A 145 -6.51 1.45 -8.17
C CYS A 145 -6.56 0.78 -9.54
N HIS A 146 -7.21 -0.38 -9.63
CA HIS A 146 -7.65 -0.92 -10.91
C HIS A 146 -9.07 -1.47 -10.83
N SER A 147 -9.70 -1.67 -11.99
CA SER A 147 -11.07 -2.20 -12.06
C SER A 147 -11.10 -3.55 -12.78
N HIS A 148 -12.08 -4.37 -12.44
CA HIS A 148 -12.40 -5.63 -13.13
C HIS A 148 -13.66 -5.51 -13.99
N GLY A 149 -13.99 -4.30 -14.46
CA GLY A 149 -15.17 -4.07 -15.27
C GLY A 149 -16.44 -4.59 -14.60
N SER A 150 -17.18 -5.49 -15.26
CA SER A 150 -18.39 -6.14 -14.72
C SER A 150 -18.08 -7.38 -13.83
N GLY A 151 -16.83 -7.80 -13.74
CA GLY A 151 -16.39 -8.89 -12.85
C GLY A 151 -16.35 -8.48 -11.39
N ALA A 152 -16.24 -9.46 -10.47
CA ALA A 152 -16.08 -9.19 -9.03
C ALA A 152 -14.69 -8.63 -8.71
N ALA A 153 -14.58 -7.86 -7.62
CA ALA A 153 -13.30 -7.39 -7.11
C ALA A 153 -12.54 -8.50 -6.38
N PHE A 154 -11.29 -8.71 -6.75
CA PHE A 154 -10.34 -9.59 -6.05
C PHE A 154 -8.91 -9.23 -6.44
N PHE A 155 -7.92 -9.72 -5.70
CA PHE A 155 -6.52 -9.63 -6.11
C PHE A 155 -6.08 -10.93 -6.75
N SER A 156 -5.61 -10.85 -7.99
CA SER A 156 -5.10 -11.96 -8.78
C SER A 156 -3.67 -12.34 -8.38
N ARG A 157 -3.15 -13.42 -8.99
CA ARG A 157 -1.73 -13.78 -8.85
C ARG A 157 -0.82 -12.73 -9.50
N THR A 158 -1.24 -12.17 -10.65
CA THR A 158 -0.50 -11.11 -11.33
C THR A 158 -0.36 -9.88 -10.43
N ASP A 159 -1.46 -9.44 -9.77
CA ASP A 159 -1.41 -8.34 -8.81
C ASP A 159 -0.43 -8.62 -7.65
N ASN A 160 -0.36 -9.88 -7.19
CA ASN A 160 0.58 -10.26 -6.13
C ASN A 160 2.03 -10.19 -6.61
N ASP A 161 2.31 -10.61 -7.84
CA ASP A 161 3.66 -10.58 -8.40
C ASP A 161 4.11 -9.13 -8.66
N ASP A 162 3.23 -8.27 -9.16
CA ASP A 162 3.48 -6.85 -9.41
C ASP A 162 3.67 -6.05 -8.11
N ASP A 163 2.87 -6.33 -7.09
CA ASP A 163 2.87 -5.58 -5.81
C ASP A 163 3.94 -6.06 -4.81
N ARG A 164 4.63 -7.17 -5.09
CA ARG A 164 5.54 -7.83 -4.15
C ARG A 164 6.60 -6.91 -3.53
N HIS A 165 7.09 -5.94 -4.30
CA HIS A 165 8.17 -5.06 -3.86
C HIS A 165 7.69 -3.66 -3.46
N ASP A 166 6.40 -3.40 -3.60
CA ASP A 166 5.80 -2.10 -3.36
C ASP A 166 5.44 -1.87 -1.89
N VAL A 167 5.23 -0.59 -1.57
CA VAL A 167 4.62 -0.13 -0.32
C VAL A 167 3.50 0.82 -0.72
N LYS A 168 2.27 0.30 -0.72
CA LYS A 168 1.07 1.03 -1.15
C LYS A 168 -0.20 0.39 -0.59
N LEU A 169 -1.27 1.13 -0.57
CA LEU A 169 -2.61 0.56 -0.55
C LEU A 169 -2.97 0.14 -1.98
N ALA A 170 -3.65 -0.97 -2.15
CA ALA A 170 -4.16 -1.42 -3.44
C ALA A 170 -5.67 -1.60 -3.35
N LEU A 171 -6.40 -1.07 -4.34
CA LEU A 171 -7.85 -1.10 -4.44
C LEU A 171 -8.28 -1.71 -5.77
N VAL A 172 -9.14 -2.73 -5.70
CA VAL A 172 -9.82 -3.26 -6.87
C VAL A 172 -11.30 -2.91 -6.79
N LEU A 173 -11.86 -2.35 -7.85
CA LEU A 173 -13.30 -2.18 -8.04
C LEU A 173 -13.82 -3.20 -9.06
N GLY A 174 -14.81 -3.98 -8.66
CA GLY A 174 -15.55 -4.87 -9.55
C GLY A 174 -17.00 -4.43 -9.67
N HIS A 175 -17.76 -5.08 -10.56
CA HIS A 175 -19.17 -4.77 -10.82
C HIS A 175 -19.41 -3.27 -11.11
N CYS A 176 -18.53 -2.65 -11.93
CA CYS A 176 -18.60 -1.23 -12.22
C CYS A 176 -19.84 -0.83 -13.02
N ASP A 177 -20.61 -1.80 -13.53
CA ASP A 177 -21.92 -1.61 -14.21
C ASP A 177 -23.11 -1.44 -13.24
N ARG A 178 -22.89 -1.62 -11.93
CA ARG A 178 -23.90 -1.55 -10.86
C ARG A 178 -23.25 -1.12 -9.55
N ALA A 179 -23.85 -1.46 -8.41
CA ALA A 179 -23.21 -1.24 -7.12
C ALA A 179 -21.86 -1.98 -7.05
N PRO A 180 -20.74 -1.27 -6.86
CA PRO A 180 -19.41 -1.87 -6.99
C PRO A 180 -19.11 -2.83 -5.85
N SER A 181 -18.46 -3.96 -6.18
CA SER A 181 -17.72 -4.74 -5.19
C SER A 181 -16.33 -4.14 -5.01
N VAL A 182 -15.76 -4.31 -3.83
CA VAL A 182 -14.48 -3.68 -3.46
C VAL A 182 -13.56 -4.69 -2.80
N ALA A 183 -12.30 -4.68 -3.20
CA ALA A 183 -11.23 -5.36 -2.47
C ALA A 183 -10.12 -4.35 -2.15
N LEU A 184 -9.72 -4.28 -0.88
CA LEU A 184 -8.68 -3.37 -0.40
C LEU A 184 -7.61 -4.17 0.34
N ARG A 185 -6.34 -3.82 0.11
CA ARG A 185 -5.22 -4.37 0.89
C ARG A 185 -4.11 -3.35 1.10
N LEU A 186 -3.32 -3.55 2.15
CA LEU A 186 -2.01 -2.97 2.31
C LEU A 186 -0.97 -3.91 1.69
N CYS A 187 -0.10 -3.36 0.85
CA CYS A 187 1.10 -4.02 0.34
C CYS A 187 2.32 -3.40 1.03
N ALA A 188 3.17 -4.23 1.62
CA ALA A 188 4.39 -3.79 2.30
C ALA A 188 5.51 -4.81 2.12
N LYS A 189 6.28 -4.69 1.03
CA LYS A 189 7.45 -5.54 0.76
C LYS A 189 7.17 -7.04 0.79
N GLY A 190 6.11 -7.48 0.13
CA GLY A 190 5.69 -8.88 0.05
C GLY A 190 4.69 -9.31 1.14
N ILE A 191 4.42 -8.45 2.10
CA ILE A 191 3.32 -8.62 3.04
C ILE A 191 2.06 -8.05 2.40
N PHE A 192 1.00 -8.85 2.33
CA PHE A 192 -0.31 -8.47 1.80
C PHE A 192 -1.37 -8.61 2.87
N GLU A 193 -1.91 -7.49 3.34
CA GLU A 193 -2.95 -7.45 4.37
C GLU A 193 -4.27 -7.00 3.77
N LYS A 194 -5.17 -7.94 3.61
CA LYS A 194 -6.53 -7.66 3.14
C LYS A 194 -7.33 -6.99 4.26
N HIS A 195 -8.11 -6.01 3.89
CA HIS A 195 -9.09 -5.39 4.77
C HIS A 195 -10.47 -6.00 4.49
N ASP A 196 -11.25 -6.25 5.54
CA ASP A 196 -12.62 -6.80 5.45
C ASP A 196 -13.63 -5.78 4.89
N GLY A 197 -13.22 -4.54 4.70
CA GLY A 197 -14.04 -3.47 4.14
C GLY A 197 -13.20 -2.25 3.79
N ILE A 198 -13.87 -1.17 3.40
CA ILE A 198 -13.26 0.12 3.10
C ILE A 198 -13.70 1.18 4.11
N PRO A 199 -12.95 2.29 4.25
CA PRO A 199 -13.36 3.41 5.10
C PRO A 199 -14.79 3.88 4.78
N GLY A 200 -15.57 4.19 5.82
CA GLY A 200 -16.97 4.62 5.64
C GLY A 200 -17.13 5.86 4.75
N THR A 201 -16.14 6.75 4.73
CA THR A 201 -16.11 7.91 3.80
C THR A 201 -15.96 7.50 2.35
N TRP A 202 -15.26 6.39 2.06
CA TRP A 202 -15.14 5.85 0.70
C TRP A 202 -16.43 5.17 0.29
N GLN A 203 -17.04 4.38 1.20
CA GLN A 203 -18.31 3.74 0.93
C GLN A 203 -19.40 4.77 0.62
N ALA A 204 -19.54 5.81 1.46
CA ALA A 204 -20.50 6.89 1.23
C ALA A 204 -20.28 7.61 -0.12
N ALA A 205 -19.02 7.81 -0.53
CA ALA A 205 -18.70 8.43 -1.79
C ALA A 205 -19.06 7.53 -2.99
N LEU A 206 -18.85 6.20 -2.88
CA LEU A 206 -19.26 5.24 -3.91
C LEU A 206 -20.79 5.13 -4.00
N ASP A 207 -21.48 5.08 -2.86
CA ASP A 207 -22.95 4.99 -2.81
C ASP A 207 -23.62 6.21 -3.47
N ALA A 208 -23.04 7.40 -3.28
CA ALA A 208 -23.50 8.62 -3.95
C ALA A 208 -23.39 8.53 -5.48
N GLU A 209 -22.33 7.91 -6.01
CA GLU A 209 -22.14 7.73 -7.46
C GLU A 209 -23.09 6.67 -8.07
N VAL A 210 -23.52 5.68 -7.27
CA VAL A 210 -24.47 4.65 -7.72
C VAL A 210 -25.87 5.21 -7.85
N THR A 211 -26.22 6.22 -7.03
CA THR A 211 -27.56 6.82 -6.98
C THR A 211 -27.70 8.04 -7.89
N ALA A 212 -26.61 8.54 -8.48
CA ALA A 212 -26.58 9.68 -9.40
C ALA A 212 -26.82 9.24 -10.85
#